data_b7ed6c776eb7c2341f764aa1ead9c858
#
_entry.id   b7ed6c776eb7c2341f764aa1ead9c858
#
_cell.length_a   1.000
_cell.length_b   1.000
_cell.length_c   1.000
_cell.angle_alpha   90.00
_cell.angle_beta   90.00
_cell.angle_gamma   90.00
#
_symmetry.space_group_name_H-M   'P 1'
#
loop_
_entity.id
_entity.type
_entity.pdbx_description
1 polymer ?
#
loop_
_entity_poly.entity_id
_entity_poly.type
_entity_poly.pdbx_seq_one_letter_code
_entity_poly.pdbx_strand_id
1 'polypeptide(L)'
;MVDNRTVEQRLAAVAASMTMAGYTMTKADREESRRILRGEVSADESVRQVLADAGRDAADLVGKTAFRRLSELESSRPLTVFTRETLLATHAYLCGDVYPWAGTIRTSEVGAMGLAMCRAAYVDQELDRLFRRIEQSPPSATDREAALNTVAEHWGELTIIHPFLDGNSRTQRYFFDHMLRHAGWSLDWRRIAAAEVHAARYVAAATLDSSLLVDALRPGLSTGEDCPQLPTEPAAVLFHRMMEFRRAHPHESFHKLFFADKQSDKLRQPARDNQNG
;
A
#
# COMPACT_ATOMS: atom_id res chain seq x y z
N MET A 1 -22.56 -2.09 3.67
CA MET A 1 -22.28 -1.62 2.29
C MET A 1 -21.96 -2.84 1.43
N VAL A 2 -22.56 -2.96 0.25
CA VAL A 2 -22.24 -4.05 -0.70
C VAL A 2 -21.00 -3.62 -1.49
N ASP A 3 -20.03 -4.53 -1.67
CA ASP A 3 -18.86 -4.26 -2.51
C ASP A 3 -19.21 -4.50 -3.98
N ASN A 4 -19.37 -3.42 -4.72
CA ASN A 4 -19.73 -3.46 -6.14
C ASN A 4 -18.51 -3.55 -7.08
N ARG A 5 -17.29 -3.69 -6.55
CA ARG A 5 -16.09 -3.83 -7.37
C ARG A 5 -16.11 -5.12 -8.18
N THR A 6 -15.65 -5.04 -9.41
CA THR A 6 -15.43 -6.22 -10.27
C THR A 6 -14.25 -7.06 -9.76
N VAL A 7 -14.14 -8.30 -10.22
CA VAL A 7 -12.99 -9.17 -9.92
C VAL A 7 -11.67 -8.52 -10.34
N GLU A 8 -11.64 -7.84 -11.49
CA GLU A 8 -10.43 -7.15 -11.97
C GLU A 8 -10.04 -5.94 -11.13
N GLN A 9 -11.00 -5.20 -10.57
CA GLN A 9 -10.71 -4.11 -9.63
C GLN A 9 -10.15 -4.66 -8.31
N ARG A 10 -10.68 -5.76 -7.80
CA ARG A 10 -10.16 -6.44 -6.61
C ARG A 10 -8.78 -7.03 -6.86
N LEU A 11 -8.57 -7.68 -8.01
CA LEU A 11 -7.26 -8.19 -8.41
C LEU A 11 -6.21 -7.07 -8.51
N ALA A 12 -6.59 -5.90 -9.05
CA ALA A 12 -5.70 -4.75 -9.10
C ALA A 12 -5.29 -4.27 -7.70
N ALA A 13 -6.21 -4.28 -6.73
CA ALA A 13 -5.92 -3.96 -5.33
C ALA A 13 -4.95 -4.98 -4.70
N VAL A 14 -5.15 -6.28 -4.95
CA VAL A 14 -4.21 -7.33 -4.53
C VAL A 14 -2.83 -7.08 -5.15
N ALA A 15 -2.76 -6.89 -6.47
CA ALA A 15 -1.51 -6.66 -7.18
C ALA A 15 -0.77 -5.39 -6.69
N ALA A 16 -1.51 -4.31 -6.39
CA ALA A 16 -0.93 -3.10 -5.81
C ALA A 16 -0.26 -3.37 -4.45
N SER A 17 -0.92 -4.13 -3.57
CA SER A 17 -0.33 -4.55 -2.28
C SER A 17 0.97 -5.33 -2.47
N MET A 18 0.99 -6.23 -3.45
CA MET A 18 2.16 -7.07 -3.73
C MET A 18 3.30 -6.24 -4.32
N THR A 19 3.00 -5.33 -5.25
CA THR A 19 3.99 -4.38 -5.80
C THR A 19 4.61 -3.52 -4.71
N MET A 20 3.80 -2.97 -3.79
CA MET A 20 4.28 -2.17 -2.65
C MET A 20 5.10 -2.99 -1.64
N ALA A 21 4.99 -4.31 -1.66
CA ALA A 21 5.81 -5.23 -0.87
C ALA A 21 7.05 -5.76 -1.63
N GLY A 22 7.30 -5.27 -2.85
CA GLY A 22 8.41 -5.72 -3.69
C GLY A 22 8.19 -7.05 -4.39
N TYR A 23 6.97 -7.60 -4.36
CA TYR A 23 6.65 -8.88 -5.00
C TYR A 23 5.95 -8.65 -6.34
N THR A 24 6.50 -9.22 -7.42
CA THR A 24 5.90 -9.17 -8.75
C THR A 24 5.04 -10.41 -8.98
N MET A 25 3.73 -10.23 -9.04
CA MET A 25 2.80 -11.32 -9.34
C MET A 25 2.98 -11.83 -10.77
N THR A 26 3.25 -13.11 -10.92
CA THR A 26 3.28 -13.82 -12.21
C THR A 26 1.89 -13.92 -12.83
N LYS A 27 1.82 -14.39 -14.09
CA LYS A 27 0.54 -14.70 -14.73
C LYS A 27 -0.23 -15.79 -13.97
N ALA A 28 0.48 -16.81 -13.46
CA ALA A 28 -0.12 -17.86 -12.67
C ALA A 28 -0.66 -17.37 -11.33
N ASP A 29 0.06 -16.48 -10.62
CA ASP A 29 -0.40 -15.86 -9.38
C ASP A 29 -1.68 -15.03 -9.59
N ARG A 30 -1.75 -14.30 -10.71
CA ARG A 30 -2.94 -13.50 -11.06
C ARG A 30 -4.15 -14.39 -11.37
N GLU A 31 -3.93 -15.50 -12.03
CA GLU A 31 -5.02 -16.44 -12.33
C GLU A 31 -5.51 -17.15 -11.06
N GLU A 32 -4.61 -17.57 -10.19
CA GLU A 32 -4.98 -18.14 -8.90
C GLU A 32 -5.73 -17.13 -8.01
N SER A 33 -5.28 -15.86 -8.01
CA SER A 33 -5.99 -14.79 -7.34
C SER A 33 -7.41 -14.61 -7.87
N ARG A 34 -7.62 -14.68 -9.20
CA ARG A 34 -8.97 -14.63 -9.80
C ARG A 34 -9.86 -15.78 -9.36
N ARG A 35 -9.31 -17.00 -9.28
CA ARG A 35 -10.05 -18.18 -8.82
C ARG A 35 -10.53 -18.01 -7.38
N ILE A 36 -9.67 -17.48 -6.51
CA ILE A 36 -10.04 -17.18 -5.13
C ILE A 36 -11.10 -16.08 -5.08
N LEU A 37 -10.90 -14.97 -5.83
CA LEU A 37 -11.85 -13.85 -5.88
C LEU A 37 -13.23 -14.23 -6.38
N ARG A 38 -13.34 -15.29 -7.22
CA ARG A 38 -14.59 -15.83 -7.71
C ARG A 38 -15.18 -16.92 -6.80
N GLY A 39 -14.46 -17.34 -5.76
CA GLY A 39 -14.86 -18.43 -4.87
C GLY A 39 -14.73 -19.83 -5.51
N GLU A 40 -13.95 -19.98 -6.59
CA GLU A 40 -13.70 -21.25 -7.27
C GLU A 40 -12.73 -22.15 -6.49
N VAL A 41 -11.87 -21.55 -5.66
CA VAL A 41 -10.95 -22.20 -4.74
C VAL A 41 -10.87 -21.39 -3.44
N SER A 42 -10.77 -22.08 -2.31
CA SER A 42 -10.55 -21.38 -1.03
C SER A 42 -9.10 -20.95 -0.89
N ALA A 43 -8.87 -19.81 -0.21
CA ALA A 43 -7.51 -19.37 0.10
C ALA A 43 -6.77 -20.40 0.96
N ASP A 44 -7.45 -21.04 1.90
CA ASP A 44 -6.87 -22.09 2.76
C ASP A 44 -6.34 -23.28 1.97
N GLU A 45 -7.08 -23.73 0.97
CA GLU A 45 -6.64 -24.83 0.10
C GLU A 45 -5.42 -24.43 -0.73
N SER A 46 -5.49 -23.26 -1.35
CA SER A 46 -4.41 -22.72 -2.18
C SER A 46 -3.14 -22.43 -1.36
N VAL A 47 -3.27 -21.92 -0.12
CA VAL A 47 -2.15 -21.72 0.81
C VAL A 47 -1.53 -23.05 1.24
N ARG A 48 -2.35 -24.05 1.62
CA ARG A 48 -1.83 -25.38 2.00
C ARG A 48 -1.02 -26.02 0.89
N GLN A 49 -1.44 -25.87 -0.36
CA GLN A 49 -0.71 -26.39 -1.51
C GLN A 49 0.66 -25.70 -1.64
N VAL A 50 0.71 -24.36 -1.54
CA VAL A 50 1.97 -23.61 -1.59
C VAL A 50 2.93 -24.03 -0.48
N LEU A 51 2.43 -24.19 0.75
CA LEU A 51 3.26 -24.60 1.88
C LEU A 51 3.77 -26.04 1.75
N ALA A 52 3.00 -26.93 1.09
CA ALA A 52 3.41 -28.32 0.82
C ALA A 52 4.48 -28.40 -0.27
N ASP A 53 4.39 -27.55 -1.31
CA ASP A 53 5.27 -27.57 -2.48
C ASP A 53 6.54 -26.71 -2.28
N ALA A 54 6.61 -25.94 -1.20
CA ALA A 54 7.60 -24.90 -1.06
C ALA A 54 8.95 -25.38 -0.54
N GLY A 55 10.02 -24.83 -1.13
CA GLY A 55 11.33 -24.75 -0.51
C GLY A 55 11.32 -23.84 0.74
N ARG A 56 12.44 -23.79 1.46
CA ARG A 56 12.55 -23.14 2.79
C ARG A 56 12.75 -21.61 2.77
N ASP A 57 12.52 -20.92 1.65
CA ASP A 57 12.68 -19.46 1.60
C ASP A 57 11.42 -18.76 2.13
N ALA A 58 11.50 -18.24 3.36
CA ALA A 58 10.39 -17.56 4.02
C ALA A 58 9.90 -16.31 3.27
N ALA A 59 10.79 -15.58 2.58
CA ALA A 59 10.41 -14.37 1.84
C ALA A 59 9.56 -14.70 0.60
N ASP A 60 9.91 -15.75 -0.13
CA ASP A 60 9.12 -16.24 -1.25
C ASP A 60 7.77 -16.79 -0.76
N LEU A 61 7.78 -17.53 0.35
CA LEU A 61 6.57 -18.07 0.97
C LEU A 61 5.59 -16.98 1.38
N VAL A 62 6.06 -15.92 2.06
CA VAL A 62 5.18 -14.83 2.48
C VAL A 62 4.60 -14.08 1.29
N GLY A 63 5.35 -13.94 0.19
CA GLY A 63 4.83 -13.40 -1.05
C GLY A 63 3.70 -14.25 -1.61
N LYS A 64 3.93 -15.56 -1.73
CA LYS A 64 2.97 -16.52 -2.28
C LYS A 64 1.72 -16.71 -1.41
N THR A 65 1.84 -16.74 -0.09
CA THR A 65 0.68 -16.87 0.81
C THR A 65 -0.11 -15.55 0.90
N ALA A 66 0.58 -14.42 1.01
CA ALA A 66 -0.05 -13.13 1.24
C ALA A 66 -1.01 -12.70 0.11
N PHE A 67 -0.71 -12.95 -1.17
CA PHE A 67 -1.64 -12.56 -2.22
C PHE A 67 -2.93 -13.41 -2.21
N ARG A 68 -2.84 -14.67 -1.75
CA ARG A 68 -4.00 -15.55 -1.57
C ARG A 68 -4.89 -15.04 -0.45
N ARG A 69 -4.29 -14.70 0.68
CA ARG A 69 -5.01 -14.08 1.82
C ARG A 69 -5.60 -12.72 1.46
N LEU A 70 -4.87 -11.89 0.71
CA LEU A 70 -5.41 -10.62 0.19
C LEU A 70 -6.60 -10.84 -0.75
N SER A 71 -6.54 -11.85 -1.64
CA SER A 71 -7.65 -12.16 -2.54
C SER A 71 -8.91 -12.55 -1.77
N GLU A 72 -8.77 -13.34 -0.72
CA GLU A 72 -9.89 -13.71 0.14
C GLU A 72 -10.43 -12.49 0.91
N LEU A 73 -9.57 -11.66 1.49
CA LEU A 73 -9.99 -10.42 2.16
C LEU A 73 -10.72 -9.47 1.20
N GLU A 74 -10.23 -9.33 -0.05
CA GLU A 74 -10.87 -8.47 -1.06
C GLU A 74 -12.20 -9.05 -1.58
N SER A 75 -12.47 -10.35 -1.41
CA SER A 75 -13.76 -10.98 -1.70
C SER A 75 -14.72 -10.97 -0.51
N SER A 76 -14.22 -10.69 0.68
CA SER A 76 -14.98 -10.68 1.93
C SER A 76 -15.74 -9.36 2.13
N ARG A 77 -16.50 -9.25 3.23
CA ARG A 77 -17.16 -8.00 3.60
C ARG A 77 -16.11 -6.92 3.91
N PRO A 78 -16.31 -5.67 3.43
CA PRO A 78 -15.42 -4.57 3.74
C PRO A 78 -15.27 -4.35 5.25
N LEU A 79 -14.09 -3.85 5.66
CA LEU A 79 -13.90 -3.37 7.02
C LEU A 79 -14.87 -2.20 7.31
N THR A 80 -15.42 -2.20 8.50
CA THR A 80 -16.31 -1.14 9.00
C THR A 80 -15.81 -0.51 10.30
N VAL A 81 -14.76 -1.08 10.89
CA VAL A 81 -14.14 -0.64 12.13
C VAL A 81 -12.64 -0.44 11.88
N PHE A 82 -12.13 0.74 12.24
CA PHE A 82 -10.76 1.17 11.95
C PHE A 82 -10.01 1.45 13.25
N THR A 83 -9.79 0.39 14.02
CA THR A 83 -9.05 0.43 15.29
C THR A 83 -7.69 -0.23 15.16
N ARG A 84 -6.87 -0.06 16.18
CA ARG A 84 -5.59 -0.74 16.33
C ARG A 84 -5.75 -2.26 16.23
N GLU A 85 -6.75 -2.83 16.92
CA GLU A 85 -7.02 -4.27 16.92
C GLU A 85 -7.35 -4.78 15.51
N THR A 86 -8.12 -4.00 14.73
CA THR A 86 -8.41 -4.33 13.33
C THR A 86 -7.15 -4.34 12.47
N LEU A 87 -6.23 -3.40 12.69
CA LEU A 87 -4.93 -3.39 11.99
C LEU A 87 -4.10 -4.63 12.34
N LEU A 88 -3.99 -4.96 13.64
CA LEU A 88 -3.24 -6.12 14.13
C LEU A 88 -3.85 -7.43 13.61
N ALA A 89 -5.17 -7.58 13.64
CA ALA A 89 -5.89 -8.73 13.12
C ALA A 89 -5.71 -8.89 11.60
N THR A 90 -5.74 -7.78 10.85
CA THR A 90 -5.47 -7.79 9.40
C THR A 90 -4.04 -8.29 9.12
N HIS A 91 -3.05 -7.80 9.86
CA HIS A 91 -1.68 -8.26 9.73
C HIS A 91 -1.52 -9.75 10.12
N ALA A 92 -2.13 -10.17 11.23
CA ALA A 92 -2.13 -11.57 11.66
C ALA A 92 -2.67 -12.50 10.57
N TYR A 93 -3.77 -12.10 9.94
CA TYR A 93 -4.39 -12.86 8.87
C TYR A 93 -3.52 -12.94 7.61
N LEU A 94 -2.89 -11.84 7.21
CA LEU A 94 -2.07 -11.77 5.99
C LEU A 94 -0.74 -12.52 6.11
N CYS A 95 -0.17 -12.61 7.29
CA CYS A 95 1.20 -13.07 7.51
C CYS A 95 1.30 -14.32 8.39
N GLY A 96 0.20 -14.76 9.01
CA GLY A 96 0.17 -15.84 10.00
C GLY A 96 0.48 -17.24 9.46
N ASP A 97 0.34 -17.44 8.15
CA ASP A 97 0.72 -18.71 7.54
C ASP A 97 2.24 -18.96 7.54
N VAL A 98 3.04 -17.88 7.67
CA VAL A 98 4.51 -17.93 7.57
C VAL A 98 5.18 -17.46 8.86
N TYR A 99 4.67 -16.40 9.46
CA TYR A 99 5.31 -15.76 10.59
C TYR A 99 4.59 -16.02 11.92
N PRO A 100 5.24 -16.66 12.90
CA PRO A 100 4.62 -16.92 14.21
C PRO A 100 4.35 -15.64 15.02
N TRP A 101 5.01 -14.53 14.67
CA TRP A 101 4.83 -13.21 15.28
C TRP A 101 3.79 -12.34 14.55
N ALA A 102 3.08 -12.89 13.54
CA ALA A 102 2.07 -12.13 12.82
C ALA A 102 1.02 -11.54 13.77
N GLY A 103 0.66 -10.27 13.56
CA GLY A 103 -0.27 -9.54 14.43
C GLY A 103 0.36 -8.95 15.69
N THR A 104 1.65 -9.19 15.96
CA THR A 104 2.35 -8.61 17.11
C THR A 104 3.17 -7.38 16.71
N ILE A 105 3.21 -6.39 17.60
CA ILE A 105 4.05 -5.20 17.42
C ILE A 105 5.50 -5.59 17.59
N ARG A 106 6.37 -5.09 16.72
CA ARG A 106 7.81 -5.32 16.80
C ARG A 106 8.44 -4.73 18.06
N THR A 107 9.41 -5.40 18.57
CA THR A 107 10.26 -4.95 19.68
C THR A 107 11.69 -4.62 19.25
N SER A 108 11.99 -4.78 17.95
CA SER A 108 13.30 -4.50 17.36
C SER A 108 13.26 -3.21 16.52
N GLU A 109 14.42 -2.54 16.44
CA GLU A 109 14.61 -1.42 15.54
C GLU A 109 14.58 -1.90 14.09
N VAL A 110 13.94 -1.11 13.22
CA VAL A 110 13.85 -1.40 11.79
C VAL A 110 14.08 -0.14 10.97
N GLY A 111 14.53 -0.33 9.75
CA GLY A 111 14.61 0.71 8.73
C GLY A 111 13.96 0.24 7.44
N ALA A 112 13.41 1.16 6.67
CA ALA A 112 12.87 0.87 5.35
C ALA A 112 13.09 2.07 4.42
N MET A 113 13.40 1.82 3.16
CA MET A 113 13.64 2.85 2.14
C MET A 113 14.70 3.90 2.53
N GLY A 114 15.69 3.49 3.31
CA GLY A 114 16.75 4.39 3.81
C GLY A 114 16.35 5.26 5.00
N LEU A 115 15.16 5.09 5.56
CA LEU A 115 14.69 5.80 6.74
C LEU A 115 14.77 4.89 7.98
N ALA A 116 15.21 5.44 9.11
CA ALA A 116 14.97 4.83 10.41
C ALA A 116 13.50 5.03 10.78
N MET A 117 12.81 3.95 11.12
CA MET A 117 11.42 3.99 11.56
C MET A 117 11.31 4.42 13.02
N CYS A 118 10.09 4.61 13.51
CA CYS A 118 9.84 4.88 14.92
C CYS A 118 10.63 3.90 15.79
N ARG A 119 11.26 4.39 16.87
CA ARG A 119 11.96 3.54 17.82
C ARG A 119 11.01 2.50 18.40
N ALA A 120 11.50 1.26 18.51
CA ALA A 120 10.69 0.13 18.98
C ALA A 120 9.98 0.41 20.31
N ALA A 121 10.67 1.08 21.23
CA ALA A 121 10.13 1.45 22.55
C ALA A 121 8.90 2.38 22.49
N TYR A 122 8.69 3.10 21.41
CA TYR A 122 7.58 4.08 21.26
C TYR A 122 6.48 3.63 20.31
N VAL A 123 6.67 2.53 19.59
CA VAL A 123 5.67 2.05 18.56
C VAL A 123 4.29 1.90 19.17
N ASP A 124 4.19 1.29 20.34
CA ASP A 124 2.92 1.06 21.04
C ASP A 124 2.20 2.37 21.34
N GLN A 125 2.91 3.33 21.94
CA GLN A 125 2.38 4.65 22.28
C GLN A 125 1.97 5.47 21.06
N GLU A 126 2.79 5.43 19.98
CA GLU A 126 2.49 6.19 18.76
C GLU A 126 1.33 5.57 17.99
N LEU A 127 1.16 4.25 18.01
CA LEU A 127 -0.06 3.62 17.49
C LEU A 127 -1.29 4.10 18.23
N ASP A 128 -1.28 4.14 19.56
CA ASP A 128 -2.41 4.62 20.34
C ASP A 128 -2.75 6.08 20.03
N ARG A 129 -1.74 6.91 19.78
CA ARG A 129 -1.94 8.31 19.38
C ARG A 129 -2.57 8.41 17.99
N LEU A 130 -2.06 7.64 17.03
CA LEU A 130 -2.59 7.60 15.67
C LEU A 130 -4.05 7.14 15.67
N PHE A 131 -4.37 6.05 16.36
CA PHE A 131 -5.73 5.50 16.34
C PHE A 131 -6.75 6.42 17.03
N ARG A 132 -6.36 7.16 18.07
CA ARG A 132 -7.21 8.24 18.62
C ARG A 132 -7.47 9.35 17.59
N ARG A 133 -6.48 9.72 16.77
CA ARG A 133 -6.69 10.71 15.70
C ARG A 133 -7.57 10.17 14.58
N ILE A 134 -7.40 8.92 14.17
CA ILE A 134 -8.28 8.26 13.19
C ILE A 134 -9.74 8.29 13.66
N GLU A 135 -9.98 8.03 14.93
CA GLU A 135 -11.31 8.09 15.54
C GLU A 135 -11.89 9.52 15.54
N GLN A 136 -11.07 10.51 15.89
CA GLN A 136 -11.47 11.92 15.98
C GLN A 136 -11.62 12.60 14.62
N SER A 137 -10.87 12.14 13.62
CA SER A 137 -10.80 12.74 12.28
C SER A 137 -10.98 11.66 11.20
N PRO A 138 -12.19 11.07 11.06
CA PRO A 138 -12.48 10.12 10.00
C PRO A 138 -12.50 10.83 8.63
N PRO A 139 -12.26 10.10 7.52
CA PRO A 139 -12.37 10.65 6.19
C PRO A 139 -13.76 11.22 5.91
N SER A 140 -13.83 12.39 5.26
CA SER A 140 -15.10 13.02 4.90
C SER A 140 -15.92 12.13 3.97
N ALA A 141 -17.21 11.99 4.23
CA ALA A 141 -18.14 11.26 3.36
C ALA A 141 -18.67 12.12 2.19
N THR A 142 -18.46 13.44 2.22
CA THR A 142 -19.04 14.39 1.27
C THR A 142 -18.00 15.19 0.50
N ASP A 143 -16.76 15.27 1.02
CA ASP A 143 -15.65 15.97 0.38
C ASP A 143 -14.53 14.97 0.05
N ARG A 144 -14.37 14.68 -1.23
CA ARG A 144 -13.41 13.72 -1.76
C ARG A 144 -11.96 14.10 -1.48
N GLU A 145 -11.63 15.39 -1.66
CA GLU A 145 -10.27 15.87 -1.46
C GLU A 145 -9.92 15.89 0.05
N ALA A 146 -10.86 16.30 0.89
CA ALA A 146 -10.68 16.21 2.33
C ALA A 146 -10.51 14.74 2.80
N ALA A 147 -11.27 13.80 2.23
CA ALA A 147 -11.12 12.38 2.54
C ALA A 147 -9.74 11.84 2.16
N LEU A 148 -9.23 12.22 0.97
CA LEU A 148 -7.88 11.83 0.53
C LEU A 148 -6.79 12.41 1.43
N ASN A 149 -6.88 13.70 1.75
CA ASN A 149 -5.91 14.35 2.64
C ASN A 149 -5.87 13.67 4.00
N THR A 150 -7.02 13.43 4.62
CA THR A 150 -7.11 12.74 5.91
C THR A 150 -6.47 11.35 5.88
N VAL A 151 -6.78 10.55 4.86
CA VAL A 151 -6.21 9.21 4.74
C VAL A 151 -4.71 9.26 4.44
N ALA A 152 -4.25 10.18 3.59
CA ALA A 152 -2.84 10.32 3.27
C ALA A 152 -2.00 10.74 4.49
N GLU A 153 -2.50 11.63 5.34
CA GLU A 153 -1.88 12.01 6.60
C GLU A 153 -1.74 10.81 7.55
N HIS A 154 -2.83 10.10 7.81
CA HIS A 154 -2.81 8.92 8.66
C HIS A 154 -1.91 7.80 8.11
N TRP A 155 -1.90 7.62 6.78
CA TRP A 155 -1.06 6.61 6.15
C TRP A 155 0.44 6.96 6.23
N GLY A 156 0.80 8.23 5.99
CA GLY A 156 2.16 8.72 6.17
C GLY A 156 2.67 8.48 7.59
N GLU A 157 1.85 8.76 8.59
CA GLU A 157 2.19 8.53 9.99
C GLU A 157 2.28 7.05 10.34
N LEU A 158 1.33 6.22 9.92
CA LEU A 158 1.45 4.77 10.12
C LEU A 158 2.67 4.19 9.40
N THR A 159 3.11 4.82 8.30
CA THR A 159 4.33 4.43 7.60
C THR A 159 5.57 4.63 8.45
N ILE A 160 5.73 5.77 9.14
CA ILE A 160 6.89 5.99 10.03
C ILE A 160 6.80 5.17 11.32
N ILE A 161 5.61 4.96 11.86
CA ILE A 161 5.42 4.08 13.03
C ILE A 161 5.90 2.67 12.70
N HIS A 162 5.55 2.13 11.54
CA HIS A 162 6.03 0.84 11.01
C HIS A 162 5.93 -0.30 12.03
N PRO A 163 4.70 -0.66 12.46
CA PRO A 163 4.50 -1.46 13.66
C PRO A 163 4.99 -2.91 13.57
N PHE A 164 5.22 -3.45 12.38
CA PHE A 164 5.55 -4.86 12.18
C PHE A 164 6.96 -5.05 11.61
N LEU A 165 7.52 -6.25 11.80
CA LEU A 165 8.83 -6.61 11.22
C LEU A 165 8.77 -6.74 9.69
N ASP A 166 7.65 -7.25 9.15
CA ASP A 166 7.33 -7.32 7.72
C ASP A 166 5.81 -7.13 7.54
N GLY A 167 5.31 -7.09 6.29
CA GLY A 167 3.88 -7.02 6.00
C GLY A 167 3.25 -5.63 6.12
N ASN A 168 3.98 -4.60 6.57
CA ASN A 168 3.45 -3.25 6.79
C ASN A 168 2.76 -2.67 5.55
N SER A 169 3.38 -2.75 4.37
CA SER A 169 2.82 -2.18 3.14
C SER A 169 1.48 -2.82 2.74
N ARG A 170 1.41 -4.15 2.82
CA ARG A 170 0.21 -4.93 2.46
C ARG A 170 -0.96 -4.63 3.40
N THR A 171 -0.67 -4.62 4.70
CA THR A 171 -1.65 -4.33 5.75
C THR A 171 -2.17 -2.90 5.65
N GLN A 172 -1.26 -1.93 5.52
CA GLN A 172 -1.62 -0.50 5.43
C GLN A 172 -2.45 -0.20 4.18
N ARG A 173 -2.06 -0.73 2.99
CA ARG A 173 -2.84 -0.53 1.77
C ARG A 173 -4.27 -1.04 1.94
N TYR A 174 -4.45 -2.26 2.45
CA TYR A 174 -5.76 -2.83 2.68
C TYR A 174 -6.58 -2.00 3.67
N PHE A 175 -5.98 -1.62 4.79
CA PHE A 175 -6.62 -0.88 5.86
C PHE A 175 -7.13 0.50 5.38
N PHE A 176 -6.28 1.30 4.71
CA PHE A 176 -6.64 2.65 4.27
C PHE A 176 -7.54 2.68 3.04
N ASP A 177 -7.42 1.71 2.12
CA ASP A 177 -8.38 1.53 1.04
C ASP A 177 -9.80 1.28 1.59
N HIS A 178 -9.90 0.41 2.57
CA HIS A 178 -11.18 0.11 3.23
C HIS A 178 -11.70 1.29 4.07
N MET A 179 -10.82 2.11 4.64
CA MET A 179 -11.21 3.33 5.35
C MET A 179 -11.87 4.34 4.40
N LEU A 180 -11.28 4.58 3.23
CA LEU A 180 -11.90 5.40 2.18
C LEU A 180 -13.24 4.82 1.72
N ARG A 181 -13.31 3.49 1.53
CA ARG A 181 -14.55 2.82 1.12
C ARG A 181 -15.65 2.94 2.16
N HIS A 182 -15.31 2.88 3.44
CA HIS A 182 -16.28 3.08 4.52
C HIS A 182 -16.87 4.49 4.50
N ALA A 183 -16.06 5.50 4.13
CA ALA A 183 -16.51 6.87 3.93
C ALA A 183 -17.28 7.08 2.60
N GLY A 184 -17.43 6.04 1.77
CA GLY A 184 -18.16 6.12 0.49
C GLY A 184 -17.29 6.31 -0.74
N TRP A 185 -15.95 6.33 -0.60
CA TRP A 185 -15.00 6.53 -1.68
C TRP A 185 -14.33 5.19 -2.06
N SER A 186 -14.25 4.87 -3.35
CA SER A 186 -13.59 3.65 -3.83
C SER A 186 -12.36 3.98 -4.65
N LEU A 187 -11.23 3.34 -4.33
CA LEU A 187 -10.01 3.43 -5.12
C LEU A 187 -10.01 2.36 -6.23
N ASP A 188 -9.87 2.80 -7.45
CA ASP A 188 -9.59 1.90 -8.58
C ASP A 188 -8.08 1.80 -8.79
N TRP A 189 -7.48 0.73 -8.27
CA TRP A 189 -6.05 0.48 -8.34
C TRP A 189 -5.53 0.21 -9.75
N ARG A 190 -6.40 0.01 -10.75
CA ARG A 190 -6.01 -0.05 -12.16
C ARG A 190 -5.52 1.31 -12.68
N ARG A 191 -5.89 2.39 -11.99
CA ARG A 191 -5.58 3.78 -12.32
C ARG A 191 -4.50 4.39 -11.44
N ILE A 192 -3.94 3.62 -10.53
CA ILE A 192 -2.95 4.04 -9.53
C ILE A 192 -1.65 3.31 -9.78
N ALA A 193 -0.54 4.05 -9.88
CA ALA A 193 0.79 3.46 -9.88
C ALA A 193 1.19 3.08 -8.45
N ALA A 194 1.07 1.80 -8.09
CA ALA A 194 1.32 1.31 -6.74
C ALA A 194 2.75 1.61 -6.23
N ALA A 195 3.75 1.62 -7.12
CA ALA A 195 5.13 2.00 -6.77
C ALA A 195 5.23 3.47 -6.38
N GLU A 196 4.46 4.36 -7.02
CA GLU A 196 4.40 5.79 -6.67
C GLU A 196 3.75 5.99 -5.30
N VAL A 197 2.63 5.32 -5.04
CA VAL A 197 1.99 5.33 -3.71
C VAL A 197 2.97 4.84 -2.65
N HIS A 198 3.71 3.75 -2.95
CA HIS A 198 4.72 3.23 -2.04
C HIS A 198 5.82 4.25 -1.75
N ALA A 199 6.35 4.93 -2.75
CA ALA A 199 7.35 5.98 -2.57
C ALA A 199 6.78 7.21 -1.86
N ALA A 200 5.59 7.68 -2.27
CA ALA A 200 4.95 8.89 -1.73
C ALA A 200 4.66 8.77 -0.22
N ARG A 201 4.22 7.61 0.27
CA ARG A 201 3.99 7.42 1.71
C ARG A 201 5.29 7.48 2.53
N TYR A 202 6.45 7.08 1.96
CA TYR A 202 7.74 7.26 2.62
C TYR A 202 8.21 8.71 2.56
N VAL A 203 7.88 9.45 1.50
CA VAL A 203 8.10 10.91 1.49
C VAL A 203 7.26 11.57 2.57
N ALA A 204 5.98 11.23 2.70
CA ALA A 204 5.13 11.72 3.77
C ALA A 204 5.70 11.40 5.17
N ALA A 205 6.17 10.16 5.37
CA ALA A 205 6.82 9.74 6.61
C ALA A 205 8.09 10.54 6.94
N ALA A 206 8.87 10.93 5.91
CA ALA A 206 10.14 11.65 6.08
C ALA A 206 9.96 13.16 6.25
N THR A 207 8.92 13.74 5.65
CA THR A 207 8.76 15.20 5.53
C THR A 207 7.54 15.76 6.27
N LEU A 208 6.64 14.89 6.75
CA LEU A 208 5.31 15.21 7.29
C LEU A 208 4.40 15.90 6.25
N ASP A 209 4.73 15.82 4.98
CA ASP A 209 3.95 16.36 3.88
C ASP A 209 3.37 15.22 3.05
N SER A 210 2.07 15.02 3.15
CA SER A 210 1.33 13.94 2.48
C SER A 210 0.84 14.31 1.06
N SER A 211 1.15 15.50 0.55
CA SER A 211 0.63 15.97 -0.74
C SER A 211 0.94 15.03 -1.91
N LEU A 212 2.15 14.48 -1.97
CA LEU A 212 2.51 13.50 -3.01
C LEU A 212 1.70 12.21 -2.90
N LEU A 213 1.35 11.79 -1.69
CA LEU A 213 0.52 10.60 -1.47
C LEU A 213 -0.93 10.87 -1.92
N VAL A 214 -1.46 12.05 -1.63
CA VAL A 214 -2.77 12.52 -2.14
C VAL A 214 -2.76 12.48 -3.67
N ASP A 215 -1.74 13.07 -4.30
CA ASP A 215 -1.63 13.14 -5.76
C ASP A 215 -1.51 11.74 -6.40
N ALA A 216 -0.78 10.83 -5.78
CA ALA A 216 -0.64 9.46 -6.26
C ALA A 216 -1.95 8.65 -6.15
N LEU A 217 -2.79 8.93 -5.14
CA LEU A 217 -4.07 8.23 -4.94
C LEU A 217 -5.23 8.84 -5.76
N ARG A 218 -5.19 10.14 -6.05
CA ARG A 218 -6.27 10.90 -6.69
C ARG A 218 -6.78 10.29 -7.99
N PRO A 219 -5.94 9.76 -8.93
CA PRO A 219 -6.42 9.14 -10.16
C PRO A 219 -7.37 7.96 -9.94
N GLY A 220 -7.22 7.23 -8.84
CA GLY A 220 -8.07 6.09 -8.50
C GLY A 220 -9.48 6.46 -8.06
N LEU A 221 -9.69 7.67 -7.58
CA LEU A 221 -11.03 8.16 -7.18
C LEU A 221 -11.83 8.75 -8.33
N SER A 222 -11.27 8.90 -9.52
CA SER A 222 -12.00 9.39 -10.67
C SER A 222 -12.79 8.25 -11.32
N THR A 223 -14.06 8.51 -11.65
CA THR A 223 -14.87 7.61 -12.48
C THR A 223 -14.58 7.92 -13.94
N GLY A 224 -14.30 6.93 -14.74
CA GLY A 224 -14.11 7.07 -16.20
C GLY A 224 -12.99 6.19 -16.76
N GLU A 225 -12.94 6.06 -17.99
CA GLU A 225 -12.16 5.32 -18.97
C GLU A 225 -10.92 4.52 -18.53
N ASP A 226 -10.60 3.46 -19.27
CA ASP A 226 -9.45 2.59 -19.05
C ASP A 226 -8.15 3.40 -18.90
N CYS A 227 -7.47 3.19 -17.76
CA CYS A 227 -6.20 3.83 -17.49
C CYS A 227 -5.08 3.07 -18.20
N PRO A 228 -4.18 3.76 -18.94
CA PRO A 228 -3.00 3.11 -19.48
C PRO A 228 -2.18 2.52 -18.33
N GLN A 229 -1.56 1.36 -18.59
CA GLN A 229 -0.60 0.78 -17.64
C GLN A 229 0.56 1.75 -17.46
N LEU A 230 0.77 2.21 -16.24
CA LEU A 230 1.91 3.06 -15.91
C LEU A 230 3.17 2.18 -15.79
N PRO A 231 4.34 2.65 -16.28
CA PRO A 231 5.59 1.93 -16.12
C PRO A 231 5.93 1.81 -14.63
N THR A 232 6.31 0.60 -14.20
CA THR A 232 6.72 0.33 -12.83
C THR A 232 8.22 0.53 -12.68
N GLU A 233 8.63 1.54 -11.92
CA GLU A 233 10.01 1.69 -11.46
C GLU A 233 10.16 1.03 -10.07
N PRO A 234 11.38 0.56 -9.69
CA PRO A 234 11.63 0.14 -8.33
C PRO A 234 11.30 1.26 -7.33
N ALA A 235 10.56 0.93 -6.28
CA ALA A 235 10.09 1.91 -5.31
C ALA A 235 11.22 2.74 -4.66
N ALA A 236 12.41 2.15 -4.46
CA ALA A 236 13.57 2.86 -3.93
C ALA A 236 14.06 3.97 -4.88
N VAL A 237 14.14 3.69 -6.18
CA VAL A 237 14.55 4.66 -7.21
C VAL A 237 13.54 5.81 -7.27
N LEU A 238 12.26 5.46 -7.33
CA LEU A 238 11.18 6.44 -7.36
C LEU A 238 11.18 7.30 -6.09
N PHE A 239 11.37 6.70 -4.90
CA PHE A 239 11.48 7.43 -3.64
C PHE A 239 12.59 8.48 -3.65
N HIS A 240 13.80 8.11 -4.08
CA HIS A 240 14.93 9.06 -4.16
C HIS A 240 14.62 10.21 -5.11
N ARG A 241 14.08 9.94 -6.30
CA ARG A 241 13.68 10.97 -7.26
C ARG A 241 12.61 11.90 -6.71
N MET A 242 11.62 11.35 -6.00
CA MET A 242 10.58 12.14 -5.35
C MET A 242 11.13 13.03 -4.24
N MET A 243 12.09 12.53 -3.45
CA MET A 243 12.74 13.33 -2.40
C MET A 243 13.58 14.47 -2.99
N GLU A 244 14.36 14.23 -4.05
CA GLU A 244 15.12 15.25 -4.77
C GLU A 244 14.19 16.29 -5.38
N PHE A 245 13.14 15.81 -6.04
CA PHE A 245 12.13 16.71 -6.62
C PHE A 245 11.47 17.58 -5.56
N ARG A 246 11.01 17.02 -4.44
CA ARG A 246 10.36 17.79 -3.37
C ARG A 246 11.29 18.85 -2.78
N ARG A 247 12.60 18.57 -2.65
CA ARG A 247 13.58 19.58 -2.21
C ARG A 247 13.72 20.74 -3.18
N ALA A 248 13.70 20.46 -4.49
CA ALA A 248 13.84 21.46 -5.53
C ALA A 248 12.56 22.29 -5.74
N HIS A 249 11.38 21.70 -5.47
CA HIS A 249 10.07 22.27 -5.79
C HIS A 249 9.10 22.12 -4.62
N PRO A 250 9.34 22.80 -3.47
CA PRO A 250 8.58 22.59 -2.24
C PRO A 250 7.09 22.94 -2.35
N HIS A 251 6.71 23.74 -3.36
CA HIS A 251 5.33 24.23 -3.55
C HIS A 251 4.63 23.65 -4.78
N GLU A 252 5.27 22.74 -5.53
CA GLU A 252 4.67 22.15 -6.72
C GLU A 252 3.99 20.82 -6.46
N SER A 253 2.87 20.58 -7.16
CA SER A 253 2.14 19.33 -7.09
C SER A 253 2.90 18.24 -7.87
N PHE A 254 3.11 17.12 -7.23
CA PHE A 254 3.67 15.92 -7.85
C PHE A 254 2.87 15.47 -9.09
N HIS A 255 1.54 15.60 -9.04
CA HIS A 255 0.68 15.25 -10.16
C HIS A 255 1.00 16.05 -11.43
N LYS A 256 1.26 17.35 -11.31
CA LYS A 256 1.67 18.17 -12.46
C LYS A 256 2.93 17.66 -13.16
N LEU A 257 3.81 17.06 -12.40
CA LEU A 257 5.11 16.61 -12.87
C LEU A 257 5.12 15.24 -13.50
N PHE A 258 4.32 14.33 -12.96
CA PHE A 258 4.26 12.95 -13.45
C PHE A 258 3.19 12.71 -14.50
N PHE A 259 2.14 13.54 -14.54
CA PHE A 259 0.96 13.26 -15.34
C PHE A 259 0.56 14.36 -16.33
N ALA A 260 1.06 15.58 -16.19
CA ALA A 260 0.53 16.71 -16.96
C ALA A 260 1.30 17.05 -18.24
N ASP A 261 2.49 16.51 -18.48
CA ASP A 261 3.25 16.89 -19.69
C ASP A 261 4.26 15.82 -20.11
N LYS A 262 4.49 15.71 -21.44
CA LYS A 262 5.57 14.87 -22.04
C LYS A 262 6.98 15.25 -21.54
N GLN A 263 7.14 16.35 -20.83
CA GLN A 263 8.37 16.69 -20.11
C GLN A 263 8.63 15.77 -18.91
N SER A 264 7.64 15.04 -18.43
CA SER A 264 7.78 14.04 -17.37
C SER A 264 8.71 12.87 -17.73
N ASP A 265 8.99 12.64 -19.01
CA ASP A 265 9.97 11.64 -19.43
C ASP A 265 11.39 11.96 -18.95
N LYS A 266 11.71 13.24 -18.70
CA LYS A 266 13.00 13.64 -18.12
C LYS A 266 13.15 13.21 -16.65
N LEU A 267 12.04 13.16 -15.91
CA LEU A 267 12.03 12.69 -14.53
C LEU A 267 12.03 11.15 -14.42
N ARG A 268 11.63 10.48 -15.51
CA ARG A 268 11.65 9.01 -15.62
C ARG A 268 12.99 8.47 -16.11
N GLN A 269 13.90 9.32 -16.61
CA GLN A 269 15.24 8.88 -16.98
C GLN A 269 16.07 8.66 -15.71
N PRO A 270 16.82 7.54 -15.62
CA PRO A 270 17.79 7.36 -14.54
C PRO A 270 18.75 8.53 -14.55
N ALA A 271 19.13 8.99 -13.35
CA ALA A 271 20.19 10.00 -13.24
C ALA A 271 21.38 9.51 -14.09
N ARG A 272 21.74 10.28 -15.12
CA ARG A 272 22.94 9.99 -15.88
C ARG A 272 24.09 10.07 -14.90
N ASP A 273 24.80 8.97 -14.71
CA ASP A 273 26.07 8.96 -14.01
C ASP A 273 26.90 10.12 -14.53
N ASN A 274 27.18 11.09 -13.68
CA ASN A 274 28.22 12.07 -13.90
C ASN A 274 29.58 11.36 -13.76
N GLN A 275 29.89 10.48 -14.72
CA GLN A 275 31.24 10.05 -14.99
C GLN A 275 31.76 10.97 -16.09
N ASN A 276 32.25 12.14 -15.68
CA ASN A 276 33.27 12.89 -16.43
C ASN A 276 33.85 13.96 -15.50
N GLY A 277 35.09 13.74 -15.10
CA GLY A 277 35.94 14.71 -14.43
C GLY A 277 36.89 14.03 -13.46
#